data_96c8ee30e77b4240561ad03226e650e4
#
_entry.id   96c8ee30e77b4240561ad03226e650e4
#
_cell.length_a   1.000
_cell.length_b   1.000
_cell.length_c   1.000
_cell.angle_alpha   90.00
_cell.angle_beta   90.00
_cell.angle_gamma   90.00
#
_symmetry.space_group_name_H-M   'P 1'
#
loop_
_entity.id
_entity.type
_entity.pdbx_description
1 polymer ?
#
loop_
_entity_poly.entity_id
_entity_poly.type
_entity_poly.pdbx_seq_one_letter_code
_entity_poly.pdbx_strand_id
1 'polypeptide(L)'
;AAGTTAATNTTAGINVTGAQMLEYGFASQYDTNLANYEATSASDSVFEYMSNASFKTFDTLVDARSQYQYDMPSDTDLNLGLRFKNSTEDGLNYSMNYSYNYDQNPIIDLSWRNSSGEALTTSYSTYGPNVATATTSIILTDALGNIYRAGMASETTVGVIGGSGTRTDYPVLRFTQKVKRAQNIGGSFDMAVDTESLGSIVLRGEALYQHDVYSPVIDKAKLSIGDLVGALQMHKGDRFKYVLGADMTVLTNMMISGQFIQDRDLDYIDDTSNPDADNPNVSGQRYTADRATMSMSNDFQKAEKNKEFYSLFMSKPFGAE
;
A
#
# COMPACT_ATOMS: atom_id res chain seq x y z
N ALA A 1 7.88 2.12 -34.55
CA ALA A 1 6.69 2.12 -35.40
C ALA A 1 6.39 3.51 -36.00
N ALA A 2 7.23 4.50 -35.70
CA ALA A 2 7.16 5.82 -36.33
C ALA A 2 7.46 5.69 -37.82
N GLY A 3 6.49 5.90 -38.66
CA GLY A 3 6.61 5.84 -40.10
C GLY A 3 5.70 4.83 -40.79
N THR A 4 4.92 4.12 -40.05
CA THR A 4 3.90 3.26 -40.65
C THR A 4 2.72 4.08 -41.15
N THR A 5 2.42 3.91 -42.38
CA THR A 5 1.29 4.40 -43.13
C THR A 5 0.03 4.48 -42.27
N ALA A 6 -0.67 5.59 -42.42
CA ALA A 6 -1.96 5.82 -41.77
C ALA A 6 -2.84 4.58 -41.85
N ALA A 7 -3.08 3.93 -40.76
CA ALA A 7 -4.18 2.98 -40.68
C ALA A 7 -5.47 3.80 -40.74
N THR A 8 -6.22 3.63 -41.80
CA THR A 8 -7.50 4.32 -41.96
C THR A 8 -8.54 3.54 -41.19
N ASN A 9 -9.06 4.12 -40.13
CA ASN A 9 -10.24 3.58 -39.50
C ASN A 9 -11.46 3.90 -40.34
N THR A 10 -11.83 2.99 -41.22
CA THR A 10 -12.97 3.12 -42.13
C THR A 10 -14.32 3.08 -41.40
N THR A 11 -14.34 2.57 -40.15
CA THR A 11 -15.60 2.47 -39.40
C THR A 11 -16.04 3.80 -38.77
N ALA A 12 -15.10 4.69 -38.49
CA ALA A 12 -15.39 6.00 -37.89
C ALA A 12 -15.16 7.16 -38.87
N GLY A 13 -14.69 6.90 -40.09
CA GLY A 13 -14.39 7.95 -41.08
C GLY A 13 -13.23 8.88 -40.68
N ILE A 14 -12.44 8.49 -39.69
CA ILE A 14 -11.34 9.30 -39.15
C ILE A 14 -10.02 8.71 -39.63
N ASN A 15 -9.25 9.49 -40.36
CA ASN A 15 -7.89 9.13 -40.72
C ASN A 15 -6.95 9.51 -39.57
N VAL A 16 -6.43 8.51 -38.86
CA VAL A 16 -5.44 8.69 -37.81
C VAL A 16 -4.17 7.94 -38.15
N THR A 17 -3.05 8.52 -37.82
CA THR A 17 -1.74 7.83 -37.94
C THR A 17 -1.59 6.82 -36.82
N GLY A 18 -0.70 5.83 -37.00
CA GLY A 18 -0.38 4.89 -35.94
C GLY A 18 0.09 5.58 -34.63
N ALA A 19 0.85 6.68 -34.75
CA ALA A 19 1.26 7.48 -33.61
C ALA A 19 0.08 8.15 -32.89
N GLN A 20 -0.89 8.66 -33.64
CA GLN A 20 -2.12 9.22 -33.06
C GLN A 20 -3.00 8.16 -32.41
N MET A 21 -3.04 6.95 -32.96
CA MET A 21 -3.75 5.83 -32.34
C MET A 21 -3.13 5.46 -30.99
N LEU A 22 -1.82 5.40 -30.92
CA LEU A 22 -1.10 5.16 -29.66
C LEU A 22 -1.36 6.26 -28.64
N GLU A 23 -1.29 7.51 -29.07
CA GLU A 23 -1.55 8.68 -28.23
C GLU A 23 -2.95 8.68 -27.63
N TYR A 24 -3.95 8.24 -28.38
CA TYR A 24 -5.34 8.17 -27.91
C TYR A 24 -5.70 6.87 -27.20
N GLY A 25 -4.79 5.92 -27.12
CA GLY A 25 -5.10 4.60 -26.59
C GLY A 25 -6.04 3.77 -27.45
N PHE A 26 -6.18 4.13 -28.75
CA PHE A 26 -7.02 3.38 -29.68
C PHE A 26 -6.33 2.15 -30.28
N ALA A 27 -5.06 1.96 -30.02
CA ALA A 27 -4.28 0.89 -30.59
C ALA A 27 -4.89 -0.49 -30.32
N SER A 28 -5.37 -0.72 -29.10
CA SER A 28 -6.04 -1.96 -28.72
C SER A 28 -7.34 -2.24 -29.45
N GLN A 29 -7.95 -1.23 -30.06
CA GLN A 29 -9.20 -1.38 -30.82
C GLN A 29 -8.98 -1.71 -32.30
N TYR A 30 -7.86 -1.26 -32.87
CA TYR A 30 -7.62 -1.28 -34.29
C TYR A 30 -6.42 -2.11 -34.72
N ASP A 31 -5.53 -2.41 -33.82
CA ASP A 31 -4.38 -3.28 -34.02
C ASP A 31 -4.44 -4.47 -33.05
N THR A 32 -4.73 -5.64 -33.60
CA THR A 32 -4.82 -6.88 -32.81
C THR A 32 -3.52 -7.26 -32.15
N ASN A 33 -2.38 -6.85 -32.69
CA ASN A 33 -1.07 -7.11 -32.06
C ASN A 33 -0.86 -6.21 -30.85
N LEU A 34 -1.26 -4.95 -30.95
CA LEU A 34 -1.19 -4.00 -29.83
C LEU A 34 -2.24 -4.31 -28.76
N ALA A 35 -3.46 -4.73 -29.18
CA ALA A 35 -4.48 -5.20 -28.27
C ALA A 35 -4.03 -6.44 -27.50
N ASN A 36 -3.40 -7.39 -28.18
CA ASN A 36 -2.83 -8.57 -27.56
C ASN A 36 -1.67 -8.23 -26.61
N TYR A 37 -0.88 -7.23 -26.95
CA TYR A 37 0.22 -6.77 -26.11
C TYR A 37 -0.27 -6.12 -24.81
N GLU A 38 -1.37 -5.38 -24.84
CA GLU A 38 -2.02 -4.82 -23.66
C GLU A 38 -2.79 -5.87 -22.86
N ALA A 39 -3.46 -6.79 -23.53
CA ALA A 39 -4.30 -7.80 -22.90
C ALA A 39 -3.52 -8.99 -22.32
N THR A 40 -2.34 -9.27 -22.83
CA THR A 40 -1.49 -10.33 -22.29
C THR A 40 -0.60 -9.78 -21.19
N SER A 41 -1.13 -9.74 -19.99
CA SER A 41 -0.32 -9.64 -18.79
C SER A 41 0.44 -10.95 -18.59
N ALA A 42 1.50 -11.20 -19.34
CA ALA A 42 2.45 -12.22 -18.95
C ALA A 42 3.06 -11.80 -17.61
N SER A 43 3.14 -12.71 -16.65
CA SER A 43 3.95 -12.50 -15.45
C SER A 43 5.33 -12.05 -15.89
N ASP A 44 5.88 -10.96 -15.51
CA ASP A 44 7.11 -10.29 -15.93
C ASP A 44 6.91 -9.14 -16.96
N SER A 45 5.67 -8.85 -17.40
CA SER A 45 5.43 -7.69 -18.23
C SER A 45 5.09 -6.47 -17.37
N VAL A 46 5.45 -5.27 -17.85
CA VAL A 46 5.03 -4.01 -17.23
C VAL A 46 3.52 -3.84 -17.14
N PHE A 47 2.76 -4.63 -17.91
CA PHE A 47 1.31 -4.65 -17.94
C PHE A 47 0.68 -5.68 -16.99
N GLU A 48 1.47 -6.45 -16.27
CA GLU A 48 0.95 -7.47 -15.34
C GLU A 48 -0.09 -6.87 -14.37
N TYR A 49 0.18 -5.68 -13.85
CA TYR A 49 -0.69 -4.98 -12.91
C TYR A 49 -1.56 -3.90 -13.54
N MET A 50 -1.32 -3.57 -14.81
CA MET A 50 -1.97 -2.48 -15.53
C MET A 50 -2.68 -2.94 -16.80
N SER A 51 -3.35 -4.09 -16.73
CA SER A 51 -3.97 -4.77 -17.88
C SER A 51 -5.04 -3.96 -18.62
N ASN A 52 -5.69 -3.02 -17.94
CA ASN A 52 -6.71 -2.14 -18.50
C ASN A 52 -6.22 -0.72 -18.81
N ALA A 53 -4.93 -0.46 -18.59
CA ALA A 53 -4.33 0.82 -18.93
C ALA A 53 -4.16 1.00 -20.44
N SER A 54 -4.26 2.22 -20.90
CA SER A 54 -3.99 2.58 -22.30
C SER A 54 -2.53 3.03 -22.49
N PHE A 55 -2.09 3.10 -23.75
CA PHE A 55 -0.80 3.70 -24.09
C PHE A 55 -0.65 5.13 -23.57
N LYS A 56 -1.73 5.86 -23.46
CA LYS A 56 -1.74 7.22 -22.93
C LYS A 56 -1.42 7.28 -21.43
N THR A 57 -1.88 6.31 -20.65
CA THR A 57 -1.43 6.10 -19.26
C THR A 57 0.06 5.81 -19.23
N PHE A 58 0.53 4.97 -20.14
CA PHE A 58 1.94 4.62 -20.25
C PHE A 58 2.83 5.82 -20.55
N ASP A 59 2.41 6.67 -21.49
CA ASP A 59 3.14 7.90 -21.80
C ASP A 59 3.30 8.78 -20.56
N THR A 60 2.24 8.89 -19.74
CA THR A 60 2.29 9.65 -18.51
C THR A 60 3.33 9.08 -17.53
N LEU A 61 3.43 7.76 -17.42
CA LEU A 61 4.36 7.08 -16.51
C LEU A 61 5.81 7.11 -17.03
N VAL A 62 6.01 6.91 -18.33
CA VAL A 62 7.36 6.83 -18.94
C VAL A 62 8.15 8.13 -18.74
N ASP A 63 7.50 9.28 -18.86
CA ASP A 63 8.16 10.57 -18.71
C ASP A 63 7.96 11.19 -17.33
N ALA A 64 7.21 10.56 -16.45
CA ALA A 64 7.08 11.02 -15.08
C ALA A 64 8.43 10.93 -14.35
N ARG A 65 8.71 11.94 -13.56
CA ARG A 65 9.84 11.90 -12.64
C ARG A 65 9.39 11.44 -11.28
N SER A 66 10.29 10.88 -10.50
CA SER A 66 10.04 10.54 -9.10
C SER A 66 10.75 11.53 -8.19
N GLN A 67 10.12 11.88 -7.08
CA GLN A 67 10.69 12.71 -6.04
C GLN A 67 10.40 12.11 -4.68
N TYR A 68 11.42 11.96 -3.85
CA TYR A 68 11.27 11.58 -2.45
C TYR A 68 11.31 12.81 -1.55
N GLN A 69 10.36 12.89 -0.63
CA GLN A 69 10.27 13.93 0.37
C GLN A 69 10.13 13.28 1.75
N TYR A 70 10.81 13.85 2.74
CA TYR A 70 10.72 13.43 4.13
C TYR A 70 9.98 14.51 4.91
N ASP A 71 8.90 14.11 5.57
CA ASP A 71 8.08 14.94 6.45
C ASP A 71 8.10 14.32 7.85
N MET A 72 9.21 14.53 8.55
CA MET A 72 9.44 13.96 9.87
C MET A 72 9.11 14.99 10.95
N PRO A 73 8.71 14.53 12.16
CA PRO A 73 8.44 15.41 13.29
C PRO A 73 9.63 16.28 13.62
N SER A 74 9.37 17.46 14.12
CA SER A 74 10.40 18.36 14.64
C SER A 74 10.82 17.94 16.06
N ASP A 75 11.98 18.41 16.52
CA ASP A 75 12.50 18.14 17.88
C ASP A 75 11.57 18.67 19.00
N THR A 76 10.63 19.56 18.65
CA THR A 76 9.64 20.11 19.58
C THR A 76 8.37 19.25 19.70
N ASP A 77 8.22 18.23 18.92
CA ASP A 77 7.07 17.33 18.95
C ASP A 77 7.14 16.36 20.14
N LEU A 78 6.28 16.59 21.11
CA LEU A 78 6.27 15.80 22.35
C LEU A 78 5.51 14.48 22.17
N ASN A 79 6.05 13.43 22.79
CA ASN A 79 5.38 12.17 23.03
C ASN A 79 4.87 12.13 24.46
N LEU A 80 3.65 11.62 24.67
CA LEU A 80 3.06 11.46 25.98
C LEU A 80 3.00 9.99 26.34
N GLY A 81 3.42 9.65 27.57
CA GLY A 81 3.31 8.29 28.10
C GLY A 81 2.96 8.30 29.58
N LEU A 82 2.09 7.39 29.98
CA LEU A 82 1.69 7.15 31.36
C LEU A 82 1.82 5.67 31.67
N ARG A 83 2.28 5.33 32.85
CA ARG A 83 2.37 3.96 33.34
C ARG A 83 1.92 3.87 34.80
N PHE A 84 1.04 2.91 35.06
CA PHE A 84 0.69 2.46 36.36
C PHE A 84 1.24 1.04 36.58
N LYS A 85 1.83 0.76 37.73
CA LYS A 85 2.33 -0.57 38.10
C LYS A 85 1.99 -0.82 39.58
N ASN A 86 1.53 -2.03 39.88
CA ASN A 86 1.24 -2.46 41.22
C ASN A 86 1.47 -3.97 41.39
N SER A 87 1.53 -4.43 42.65
CA SER A 87 1.65 -5.84 43.01
C SER A 87 0.64 -6.14 44.10
N THR A 88 0.00 -7.30 44.04
CA THR A 88 -0.88 -7.79 45.10
C THR A 88 -0.10 -8.64 46.10
N GLU A 89 -0.68 -8.85 47.27
CA GLU A 89 -0.12 -9.73 48.35
C GLU A 89 -0.02 -11.20 47.87
N ASP A 90 -0.88 -11.62 46.92
CA ASP A 90 -0.87 -12.96 46.35
C ASP A 90 0.20 -13.14 45.24
N GLY A 91 1.08 -12.16 45.05
CA GLY A 91 2.19 -12.24 44.11
C GLY A 91 1.84 -11.94 42.65
N LEU A 92 0.64 -11.45 42.35
CA LEU A 92 0.30 -10.92 41.03
C LEU A 92 0.93 -9.54 40.85
N ASN A 93 1.82 -9.41 39.90
CA ASN A 93 2.31 -8.13 39.42
C ASN A 93 1.54 -7.72 38.15
N TYR A 94 1.14 -6.47 38.07
CA TYR A 94 0.45 -5.99 36.86
C TYR A 94 0.81 -4.55 36.54
N SER A 95 0.69 -4.21 35.27
CA SER A 95 0.86 -2.83 34.81
C SER A 95 -0.18 -2.45 33.78
N MET A 96 -0.49 -1.16 33.73
CA MET A 96 -1.28 -0.53 32.69
C MET A 96 -0.48 0.63 32.09
N ASN A 97 -0.49 0.75 30.79
CA ASN A 97 0.28 1.74 30.07
C ASN A 97 -0.62 2.44 29.07
N TYR A 98 -0.43 3.74 28.92
CA TYR A 98 -0.99 4.53 27.84
C TYR A 98 0.13 5.33 27.20
N SER A 99 0.16 5.39 25.88
CA SER A 99 1.04 6.33 25.19
C SER A 99 0.37 6.93 23.95
N TYR A 100 0.68 8.18 23.71
CA TYR A 100 0.36 8.90 22.49
C TYR A 100 1.68 9.38 21.88
N ASN A 101 2.14 8.66 20.89
CA ASN A 101 3.46 8.85 20.30
C ASN A 101 3.44 8.61 18.80
N TYR A 102 4.49 9.01 18.12
CA TYR A 102 4.68 8.65 16.73
C TYR A 102 4.90 7.15 16.56
N ASP A 103 4.19 6.55 15.61
CA ASP A 103 4.47 5.16 15.19
C ASP A 103 5.89 5.10 14.63
N GLN A 104 6.64 4.09 15.02
CA GLN A 104 8.00 3.86 14.53
C GLN A 104 8.04 3.46 13.06
N ASN A 105 6.92 2.99 12.54
CA ASN A 105 6.80 2.60 11.14
C ASN A 105 6.39 3.81 10.31
N PRO A 106 7.24 4.28 9.40
CA PRO A 106 6.89 5.35 8.50
C PRO A 106 5.79 4.91 7.53
N ILE A 107 5.00 5.85 7.11
CA ILE A 107 4.05 5.71 6.03
C ILE A 107 4.57 6.45 4.80
N ILE A 108 4.16 6.00 3.62
CA ILE A 108 4.52 6.62 2.35
C ILE A 108 3.22 7.06 1.66
N ASP A 109 3.03 8.37 1.53
CA ASP A 109 1.94 8.93 0.74
C ASP A 109 2.44 9.23 -0.68
N LEU A 110 1.69 8.75 -1.66
CA LEU A 110 1.93 9.06 -3.07
C LEU A 110 1.06 10.21 -3.50
N SER A 111 1.62 11.09 -4.32
CA SER A 111 0.86 12.19 -4.94
C SER A 111 1.45 12.58 -6.28
N TRP A 112 0.58 12.97 -7.21
CA TRP A 112 1.01 13.57 -8.45
C TRP A 112 1.22 15.08 -8.27
N ARG A 113 2.32 15.58 -8.81
CA ARG A 113 2.70 16.99 -8.81
C ARG A 113 3.19 17.41 -10.18
N ASN A 114 3.16 18.71 -10.49
CA ASN A 114 3.89 19.26 -11.62
C ASN A 114 5.35 19.57 -11.22
N SER A 115 6.16 20.04 -12.16
CA SER A 115 7.56 20.40 -11.91
C SER A 115 7.74 21.53 -10.90
N SER A 116 6.73 22.40 -10.74
CA SER A 116 6.70 23.48 -9.73
C SER A 116 6.25 23.01 -8.35
N GLY A 117 5.82 21.74 -8.21
CA GLY A 117 5.39 21.15 -6.95
C GLY A 117 3.90 21.31 -6.65
N GLU A 118 3.10 21.87 -7.54
CA GLU A 118 1.65 21.96 -7.39
C GLU A 118 0.97 20.60 -7.53
N ALA A 119 -0.14 20.42 -6.83
CA ALA A 119 -0.89 19.16 -6.87
C ALA A 119 -1.58 18.96 -8.22
N LEU A 120 -1.47 17.76 -8.76
CA LEU A 120 -2.24 17.33 -9.92
C LEU A 120 -3.37 16.40 -9.47
N THR A 121 -4.53 16.57 -10.08
CA THR A 121 -5.71 15.72 -9.86
C THR A 121 -5.75 14.64 -10.93
N THR A 122 -6.02 13.40 -10.53
CA THR A 122 -6.21 12.28 -11.45
C THR A 122 -7.67 12.22 -11.89
N SER A 123 -7.90 12.09 -13.19
CA SER A 123 -9.18 11.75 -13.78
C SER A 123 -8.99 10.64 -14.81
N TYR A 124 -10.08 10.07 -15.31
CA TYR A 124 -10.03 8.91 -16.18
C TYR A 124 -10.79 9.15 -17.47
N SER A 125 -10.25 8.60 -18.56
CA SER A 125 -10.92 8.56 -19.86
C SER A 125 -10.94 7.12 -20.36
N THR A 126 -12.10 6.59 -20.65
CA THR A 126 -12.28 5.21 -21.09
C THR A 126 -12.58 5.16 -22.59
N TYR A 127 -11.89 4.28 -23.30
CA TYR A 127 -12.02 4.08 -24.73
C TYR A 127 -12.35 2.62 -25.00
N GLY A 128 -13.25 2.36 -25.93
CA GLY A 128 -13.57 1.00 -26.35
C GLY A 128 -14.97 0.88 -26.93
N PRO A 129 -15.19 -0.08 -27.85
CA PRO A 129 -16.49 -0.30 -28.47
C PRO A 129 -17.53 -0.89 -27.53
N ASN A 130 -17.07 -1.49 -26.44
CA ASN A 130 -17.92 -2.04 -25.39
C ASN A 130 -17.15 -2.11 -24.07
N VAL A 131 -17.90 -2.29 -22.98
CA VAL A 131 -17.39 -2.32 -21.60
C VAL A 131 -16.33 -3.41 -21.39
N ALA A 132 -16.45 -4.55 -22.06
CA ALA A 132 -15.57 -5.70 -21.83
C ALA A 132 -14.17 -5.53 -22.46
N THR A 133 -14.03 -4.62 -23.41
CA THR A 133 -12.77 -4.36 -24.13
C THR A 133 -12.30 -2.92 -23.97
N ALA A 134 -12.88 -2.18 -23.03
CA ALA A 134 -12.51 -0.80 -22.80
C ALA A 134 -11.14 -0.71 -22.11
N THR A 135 -10.30 0.17 -22.65
CA THR A 135 -9.05 0.59 -22.00
C THR A 135 -9.21 1.96 -21.36
N THR A 136 -8.49 2.22 -20.31
CA THR A 136 -8.60 3.46 -19.54
C THR A 136 -7.26 4.19 -19.53
N SER A 137 -7.33 5.51 -19.75
CA SER A 137 -6.19 6.41 -19.57
C SER A 137 -6.35 7.21 -18.30
N ILE A 138 -5.29 7.34 -17.53
CA ILE A 138 -5.22 8.36 -16.51
C ILE A 138 -4.92 9.71 -17.16
N ILE A 139 -5.54 10.75 -16.62
CA ILE A 139 -5.34 12.14 -17.03
C ILE A 139 -4.98 12.94 -15.78
N LEU A 140 -3.82 13.58 -15.81
CA LEU A 140 -3.37 14.45 -14.72
C LEU A 140 -3.65 15.90 -15.07
N THR A 141 -4.30 16.62 -14.18
CA THR A 141 -4.76 17.99 -14.42
C THR A 141 -4.40 18.88 -13.23
N ASP A 142 -3.88 20.08 -13.48
CA ASP A 142 -3.67 21.08 -12.44
C ASP A 142 -4.97 21.85 -12.12
N ALA A 143 -4.89 22.79 -11.18
CA ALA A 143 -6.02 23.61 -10.76
C ALA A 143 -6.52 24.57 -11.86
N LEU A 144 -5.73 24.82 -12.89
CA LEU A 144 -6.07 25.67 -14.03
C LEU A 144 -6.66 24.88 -15.19
N GLY A 145 -6.68 23.54 -15.11
CA GLY A 145 -7.18 22.66 -16.16
C GLY A 145 -6.14 22.27 -17.19
N ASN A 146 -4.86 22.56 -16.95
CA ASN A 146 -3.79 22.09 -17.85
C ASN A 146 -3.58 20.58 -17.68
N ILE A 147 -3.46 19.87 -18.79
CA ILE A 147 -3.26 18.41 -18.81
C ILE A 147 -1.77 18.10 -18.92
N TYR A 148 -1.29 17.21 -18.03
CA TYR A 148 0.09 16.77 -17.98
C TYR A 148 0.23 15.37 -18.57
N ARG A 149 1.11 15.25 -19.57
CA ARG A 149 1.44 14.00 -20.26
C ARG A 149 2.92 13.94 -20.57
N ALA A 150 3.38 12.73 -20.80
CA ALA A 150 4.69 12.48 -21.33
C ALA A 150 4.89 13.13 -22.70
N GLY A 151 6.02 13.83 -22.89
CA GLY A 151 6.42 14.36 -24.17
C GLY A 151 5.57 15.51 -24.73
N MET A 152 4.55 15.97 -24.01
CA MET A 152 3.71 17.08 -24.41
C MET A 152 3.85 18.27 -23.46
N ALA A 153 3.78 19.48 -24.02
CA ALA A 153 3.53 20.68 -23.25
C ALA A 153 2.15 20.58 -22.58
N SER A 154 1.96 21.31 -21.47
CA SER A 154 0.64 21.39 -20.82
C SER A 154 -0.42 21.80 -21.87
N GLU A 155 -1.47 20.99 -22.02
CA GLU A 155 -2.59 21.31 -22.89
C GLU A 155 -3.71 21.96 -22.08
N THR A 156 -4.12 23.13 -22.50
CA THR A 156 -5.22 23.88 -21.87
C THR A 156 -6.62 23.44 -22.32
N THR A 157 -6.70 22.50 -23.29
CA THR A 157 -7.99 22.12 -23.88
C THR A 157 -8.00 20.64 -24.20
N VAL A 158 -8.99 19.92 -23.68
CA VAL A 158 -9.32 18.55 -24.07
C VAL A 158 -9.74 18.56 -25.55
N GLY A 159 -8.93 17.97 -26.43
CA GLY A 159 -9.26 17.80 -27.83
C GLY A 159 -8.30 18.41 -28.84
N VAL A 160 -7.24 19.09 -28.44
CA VAL A 160 -6.23 19.55 -29.39
C VAL A 160 -5.19 18.47 -29.61
N ILE A 161 -5.31 17.83 -30.77
CA ILE A 161 -4.36 16.82 -31.25
C ILE A 161 -3.14 17.53 -31.81
N GLY A 162 -1.94 17.19 -31.34
CA GLY A 162 -0.70 17.57 -32.01
C GLY A 162 -0.20 18.96 -31.71
N GLY A 163 -0.21 19.41 -30.46
CA GLY A 163 0.53 20.56 -30.02
C GLY A 163 2.04 20.34 -30.15
N SER A 164 2.66 20.93 -31.18
CA SER A 164 4.12 21.07 -31.27
C SER A 164 4.59 22.12 -30.27
N GLY A 165 4.53 21.81 -29.00
CA GLY A 165 5.03 22.66 -27.93
C GLY A 165 6.35 22.15 -27.40
N THR A 166 7.29 23.05 -27.08
CA THR A 166 8.46 22.70 -26.31
C THR A 166 7.98 22.22 -24.92
N ARG A 167 8.38 21.03 -24.51
CA ARG A 167 8.05 20.50 -23.20
C ARG A 167 8.54 21.45 -22.11
N THR A 168 7.63 22.12 -21.43
CA THR A 168 7.94 23.09 -20.38
C THR A 168 7.68 22.53 -18.98
N ASP A 169 6.88 21.46 -18.88
CA ASP A 169 6.50 20.87 -17.60
C ASP A 169 6.33 19.34 -17.73
N TYR A 170 6.40 18.64 -16.61
CA TYR A 170 6.29 17.18 -16.55
C TYR A 170 5.61 16.75 -15.24
N PRO A 171 4.91 15.61 -15.24
CA PRO A 171 4.36 15.06 -14.02
C PRO A 171 5.47 14.48 -13.13
N VAL A 172 5.32 14.67 -11.83
CA VAL A 172 6.21 14.17 -10.80
C VAL A 172 5.42 13.28 -9.85
N LEU A 173 5.78 12.01 -9.78
CA LEU A 173 5.27 11.10 -8.75
C LEU A 173 6.08 11.35 -7.47
N ARG A 174 5.42 11.96 -6.48
CA ARG A 174 6.07 12.27 -5.20
C ARG A 174 5.73 11.20 -4.17
N PHE A 175 6.78 10.66 -3.56
CA PHE A 175 6.73 9.77 -2.41
C PHE A 175 7.03 10.59 -1.17
N THR A 176 6.05 10.82 -0.32
CA THR A 176 6.24 11.54 0.94
C THR A 176 6.29 10.54 2.08
N GLN A 177 7.47 10.35 2.65
CA GLN A 177 7.67 9.53 3.83
C GLN A 177 7.43 10.37 5.08
N LYS A 178 6.53 9.93 5.94
CA LYS A 178 6.18 10.59 7.19
C LYS A 178 5.83 9.58 8.27
N VAL A 179 5.83 10.00 9.50
CA VAL A 179 5.31 9.22 10.63
C VAL A 179 4.02 9.84 11.15
N LYS A 180 3.11 9.02 11.65
CA LYS A 180 1.83 9.45 12.21
C LYS A 180 1.75 9.05 13.66
N ARG A 181 0.99 9.82 14.43
CA ARG A 181 0.74 9.51 15.84
C ARG A 181 -0.27 8.39 15.98
N ALA A 182 -0.01 7.49 16.90
CA ALA A 182 -0.91 6.42 17.31
C ALA A 182 -1.15 6.49 18.82
N GLN A 183 -2.31 6.04 19.23
CA GLN A 183 -2.64 5.85 20.64
C GLN A 183 -2.42 4.38 20.98
N ASN A 184 -1.73 4.13 22.10
CA ASN A 184 -1.42 2.80 22.54
C ASN A 184 -1.94 2.62 23.97
N ILE A 185 -2.74 1.60 24.20
CA ILE A 185 -3.23 1.18 25.51
C ILE A 185 -2.73 -0.23 25.72
N GLY A 186 -1.93 -0.44 26.75
CA GLY A 186 -1.35 -1.74 27.04
C GLY A 186 -1.45 -2.13 28.48
N GLY A 187 -1.26 -3.41 28.74
CA GLY A 187 -1.17 -3.96 30.08
C GLY A 187 -0.32 -5.21 30.10
N SER A 188 0.22 -5.51 31.26
CA SER A 188 0.96 -6.75 31.49
C SER A 188 0.62 -7.32 32.85
N PHE A 189 0.76 -8.63 32.99
CA PHE A 189 0.74 -9.30 34.26
C PHE A 189 1.79 -10.41 34.32
N ASP A 190 2.25 -10.71 35.50
CA ASP A 190 2.99 -11.92 35.83
C ASP A 190 2.58 -12.43 37.22
N MET A 191 2.47 -13.74 37.32
CA MET A 191 2.07 -14.41 38.56
C MET A 191 2.71 -15.79 38.65
N ALA A 192 3.25 -16.12 39.84
CA ALA A 192 3.67 -17.48 40.14
C ALA A 192 2.48 -18.29 40.66
N VAL A 193 2.28 -19.48 40.10
CA VAL A 193 1.26 -20.44 40.53
C VAL A 193 1.93 -21.73 40.90
N ASP A 194 1.76 -22.15 42.15
CA ASP A 194 2.29 -23.43 42.65
C ASP A 194 1.32 -24.56 42.27
N THR A 195 1.85 -25.57 41.59
CA THR A 195 1.10 -26.77 41.19
C THR A 195 1.67 -28.01 41.89
N GLU A 196 0.80 -28.93 42.28
CA GLU A 196 1.22 -30.17 43.00
C GLU A 196 2.09 -31.08 42.13
N SER A 197 1.92 -31.05 40.80
CA SER A 197 2.60 -32.00 39.90
C SER A 197 3.77 -31.41 39.13
N LEU A 198 3.76 -30.13 38.84
CA LEU A 198 4.76 -29.45 37.98
C LEU A 198 5.63 -28.43 38.76
N GLY A 199 5.37 -28.25 40.05
CA GLY A 199 6.03 -27.22 40.84
C GLY A 199 5.50 -25.82 40.55
N SER A 200 6.34 -24.81 40.75
CA SER A 200 5.94 -23.41 40.52
C SER A 200 6.04 -23.07 39.03
N ILE A 201 4.95 -22.55 38.49
CA ILE A 201 4.83 -22.07 37.09
C ILE A 201 4.65 -20.55 37.15
N VAL A 202 5.44 -19.80 36.40
CA VAL A 202 5.25 -18.37 36.25
C VAL A 202 4.44 -18.12 34.96
N LEU A 203 3.22 -17.60 35.10
CA LEU A 203 2.38 -17.18 34.00
C LEU A 203 2.63 -15.71 33.72
N ARG A 204 2.79 -15.38 32.44
CA ARG A 204 2.98 -14.00 31.99
C ARG A 204 2.02 -13.69 30.86
N GLY A 205 1.52 -12.45 30.84
CA GLY A 205 0.71 -11.97 29.75
C GLY A 205 0.95 -10.50 29.51
N GLU A 206 0.95 -10.12 28.25
CA GLU A 206 1.00 -8.74 27.79
C GLU A 206 -0.06 -8.53 26.72
N ALA A 207 -0.71 -7.39 26.74
CA ALA A 207 -1.66 -7.00 25.70
C ALA A 207 -1.43 -5.54 25.32
N LEU A 208 -1.60 -5.24 24.05
CA LEU A 208 -1.45 -3.91 23.46
C LEU A 208 -2.54 -3.67 22.44
N TYR A 209 -3.40 -2.70 22.69
CA TYR A 209 -4.31 -2.13 21.70
C TYR A 209 -3.71 -0.86 21.13
N GLN A 210 -3.63 -0.80 19.81
CA GLN A 210 -3.11 0.34 19.06
C GLN A 210 -4.24 0.92 18.23
N HIS A 211 -4.54 2.19 18.46
CA HIS A 211 -5.54 2.95 17.73
C HIS A 211 -4.85 3.92 16.77
N ASP A 212 -5.42 4.06 15.56
CA ASP A 212 -4.91 4.98 14.54
C ASP A 212 -3.55 4.55 13.91
N VAL A 213 -3.31 3.26 13.77
CA VAL A 213 -2.14 2.72 13.07
C VAL A 213 -2.42 2.63 11.58
N TYR A 214 -1.43 2.96 10.76
CA TYR A 214 -1.57 2.92 9.31
C TYR A 214 -1.04 1.61 8.73
N SER A 215 -1.83 1.02 7.82
CA SER A 215 -1.46 -0.16 7.02
C SER A 215 -1.62 0.15 5.53
N PRO A 216 -0.73 -0.35 4.66
CA PRO A 216 -0.91 -0.17 3.23
C PRO A 216 -2.10 -0.97 2.73
N VAL A 217 -2.84 -0.39 1.79
CA VAL A 217 -3.97 -1.02 1.11
C VAL A 217 -3.74 -0.93 -0.39
N ILE A 218 -3.91 -2.04 -1.07
CA ILE A 218 -3.85 -2.14 -2.52
C ILE A 218 -5.26 -2.21 -3.08
N ASP A 219 -5.53 -1.36 -4.06
CA ASP A 219 -6.71 -1.43 -4.91
C ASP A 219 -6.31 -1.91 -6.31
N LYS A 220 -6.61 -3.17 -6.61
CA LYS A 220 -6.26 -3.77 -7.91
C LYS A 220 -7.07 -3.19 -9.07
N ALA A 221 -8.26 -2.65 -8.82
CA ALA A 221 -9.03 -1.96 -9.85
C ALA A 221 -8.29 -0.70 -10.32
N LYS A 222 -7.89 0.15 -9.39
CA LYS A 222 -7.08 1.34 -9.67
C LYS A 222 -5.72 0.99 -10.28
N LEU A 223 -5.07 -0.06 -9.77
CA LEU A 223 -3.79 -0.50 -10.30
C LEU A 223 -3.91 -0.97 -11.75
N SER A 224 -4.99 -1.69 -12.10
CA SER A 224 -5.20 -2.22 -13.45
C SER A 224 -5.31 -1.13 -14.53
N ILE A 225 -5.70 0.07 -14.16
CA ILE A 225 -5.79 1.24 -15.06
C ILE A 225 -4.58 2.18 -14.95
N GLY A 226 -3.56 1.82 -14.19
CA GLY A 226 -2.33 2.60 -14.04
C GLY A 226 -2.42 3.76 -13.05
N ASP A 227 -3.47 3.86 -12.24
CA ASP A 227 -3.58 4.85 -11.18
C ASP A 227 -2.79 4.42 -9.94
N LEU A 228 -1.49 4.65 -9.93
CA LEU A 228 -0.62 4.28 -8.81
C LEU A 228 -1.00 5.01 -7.52
N VAL A 229 -1.38 6.27 -7.60
CA VAL A 229 -1.73 7.07 -6.41
C VAL A 229 -3.04 6.59 -5.79
N GLY A 230 -4.03 6.27 -6.61
CA GLY A 230 -5.29 5.70 -6.14
C GLY A 230 -5.17 4.24 -5.68
N ALA A 231 -4.24 3.48 -6.27
CA ALA A 231 -4.04 2.07 -5.99
C ALA A 231 -3.24 1.78 -4.72
N LEU A 232 -2.28 2.63 -4.38
CA LEU A 232 -1.35 2.46 -3.26
C LEU A 232 -1.67 3.48 -2.16
N GLN A 233 -2.55 3.13 -1.26
CA GLN A 233 -3.02 4.03 -0.20
C GLN A 233 -2.64 3.52 1.19
N MET A 234 -2.51 4.45 2.13
CA MET A 234 -2.37 4.12 3.54
C MET A 234 -3.73 4.22 4.22
N HIS A 235 -4.19 3.10 4.78
CA HIS A 235 -5.44 3.00 5.52
C HIS A 235 -5.17 3.07 7.02
N LYS A 236 -5.98 3.86 7.71
CA LYS A 236 -5.94 4.03 9.16
C LYS A 236 -6.84 2.98 9.81
N GLY A 237 -6.32 2.26 10.79
CA GLY A 237 -7.05 1.19 11.46
C GLY A 237 -6.48 0.88 12.85
N ASP A 238 -7.06 -0.12 13.47
CA ASP A 238 -6.73 -0.55 14.82
C ASP A 238 -6.04 -1.92 14.82
N ARG A 239 -5.16 -2.14 15.78
CA ARG A 239 -4.44 -3.41 15.97
C ARG A 239 -4.49 -3.87 17.41
N PHE A 240 -4.59 -5.17 17.58
CA PHE A 240 -4.51 -5.80 18.89
C PHE A 240 -3.39 -6.85 18.88
N LYS A 241 -2.48 -6.71 19.85
CA LYS A 241 -1.35 -7.63 20.01
C LYS A 241 -1.37 -8.17 21.42
N TYR A 242 -1.06 -9.45 21.56
CA TYR A 242 -0.89 -10.02 22.89
C TYR A 242 0.14 -11.15 22.89
N VAL A 243 0.71 -11.35 24.05
CA VAL A 243 1.67 -12.40 24.37
C VAL A 243 1.16 -13.13 25.60
N LEU A 244 1.13 -14.45 25.54
CA LEU A 244 0.91 -15.30 26.69
C LEU A 244 2.12 -16.23 26.85
N GLY A 245 2.67 -16.30 28.02
CA GLY A 245 3.86 -17.10 28.31
C GLY A 245 3.72 -17.89 29.61
N ALA A 246 4.39 -19.02 29.67
CA ALA A 246 4.52 -19.83 30.84
C ALA A 246 5.96 -20.30 30.98
N ASP A 247 6.53 -20.14 32.19
CA ASP A 247 7.86 -20.62 32.54
C ASP A 247 7.76 -21.63 33.68
N MET A 248 8.51 -22.71 33.58
CA MET A 248 8.60 -23.71 34.62
C MET A 248 10.03 -24.22 34.78
N THR A 249 10.38 -24.63 35.99
CA THR A 249 11.64 -25.30 36.23
C THR A 249 11.37 -26.79 36.48
N VAL A 250 11.98 -27.62 35.65
CA VAL A 250 11.86 -29.08 35.71
C VAL A 250 13.24 -29.71 35.90
N LEU A 251 13.28 -30.98 36.31
CA LEU A 251 14.52 -31.73 36.48
C LEU A 251 15.57 -30.95 37.31
N THR A 252 15.14 -30.39 38.43
CA THR A 252 15.92 -29.63 39.43
C THR A 252 16.40 -28.28 38.95
N ASN A 253 16.95 -28.15 37.76
CA ASN A 253 17.57 -26.89 37.30
C ASN A 253 17.38 -26.61 35.79
N MET A 254 16.48 -27.30 35.12
CA MET A 254 16.17 -27.02 33.71
C MET A 254 14.97 -26.09 33.61
N MET A 255 15.14 -24.93 33.04
CA MET A 255 14.07 -23.99 32.75
C MET A 255 13.48 -24.27 31.38
N ILE A 256 12.16 -24.35 31.30
CA ILE A 256 11.38 -24.41 30.07
C ILE A 256 10.49 -23.18 30.04
N SER A 257 10.50 -22.47 28.91
CA SER A 257 9.64 -21.31 28.65
C SER A 257 8.90 -21.49 27.35
N GLY A 258 7.58 -21.39 27.37
CA GLY A 258 6.73 -21.38 26.19
C GLY A 258 6.03 -20.05 26.04
N GLN A 259 5.91 -19.54 24.82
CA GLN A 259 5.20 -18.30 24.53
C GLN A 259 4.34 -18.43 23.29
N PHE A 260 3.15 -17.86 23.34
CA PHE A 260 2.27 -17.62 22.20
C PHE A 260 2.13 -16.11 21.98
N ILE A 261 2.32 -15.66 20.75
CA ILE A 261 2.27 -14.25 20.37
C ILE A 261 1.29 -14.12 19.22
N GLN A 262 0.35 -13.18 19.32
CA GLN A 262 -0.54 -12.86 18.21
C GLN A 262 -0.54 -11.36 17.92
N ASP A 263 -0.44 -10.98 16.65
CA ASP A 263 -0.66 -9.63 16.13
C ASP A 263 -1.87 -9.68 15.20
N ARG A 264 -2.95 -9.00 15.58
CA ARG A 264 -4.22 -9.01 14.87
C ARG A 264 -4.56 -7.62 14.33
N ASP A 265 -4.82 -7.55 13.04
CA ASP A 265 -5.39 -6.37 12.37
C ASP A 265 -6.92 -6.39 12.52
N LEU A 266 -7.48 -5.38 13.20
CA LEU A 266 -8.92 -5.31 13.48
C LEU A 266 -9.71 -4.70 12.32
N ASP A 267 -9.07 -3.83 11.54
CA ASP A 267 -9.64 -3.16 10.38
C ASP A 267 -9.07 -3.70 9.05
N TYR A 268 -8.77 -5.00 9.06
CA TYR A 268 -8.24 -5.70 7.92
C TYR A 268 -9.23 -5.71 6.76
N ILE A 269 -8.77 -5.24 5.60
CA ILE A 269 -9.54 -5.18 4.37
C ILE A 269 -9.23 -6.41 3.51
N ASP A 270 -10.28 -7.05 3.00
CA ASP A 270 -10.21 -8.18 2.08
C ASP A 270 -11.46 -8.24 1.20
N ASP A 271 -11.59 -7.26 0.33
CA ASP A 271 -12.69 -7.17 -0.61
C ASP A 271 -12.28 -7.94 -1.88
N THR A 272 -12.95 -9.06 -2.15
CA THR A 272 -12.61 -9.94 -3.28
C THR A 272 -13.00 -9.35 -4.63
N SER A 273 -13.98 -8.46 -4.66
CA SER A 273 -14.41 -7.74 -5.86
C SER A 273 -14.84 -6.34 -5.44
N ASN A 274 -14.10 -5.35 -5.87
CA ASN A 274 -14.37 -3.94 -5.62
C ASN A 274 -14.42 -3.22 -6.97
N PRO A 275 -15.61 -2.85 -7.48
CA PRO A 275 -15.70 -2.02 -8.67
C PRO A 275 -15.12 -0.65 -8.37
N ASP A 276 -14.40 -0.10 -9.33
CA ASP A 276 -13.89 1.26 -9.23
C ASP A 276 -15.05 2.26 -9.21
N ALA A 277 -15.04 3.18 -8.23
CA ALA A 277 -16.12 4.16 -8.08
C ALA A 277 -16.20 5.14 -9.26
N ASP A 278 -15.06 5.47 -9.87
CA ASP A 278 -14.95 6.40 -10.99
C ASP A 278 -15.12 5.68 -12.33
N ASN A 279 -14.85 4.38 -12.37
CA ASN A 279 -15.01 3.55 -13.56
C ASN A 279 -15.56 2.16 -13.20
N PRO A 280 -16.89 1.99 -13.12
CA PRO A 280 -17.52 0.73 -12.70
C PRO A 280 -17.26 -0.45 -13.66
N ASN A 281 -16.67 -0.21 -14.82
CA ASN A 281 -16.27 -1.26 -15.76
C ASN A 281 -14.94 -1.92 -15.37
N VAL A 282 -14.22 -1.33 -14.41
CA VAL A 282 -12.97 -1.87 -13.86
C VAL A 282 -13.25 -2.33 -12.45
N SER A 283 -12.91 -3.54 -12.17
CA SER A 283 -13.06 -4.12 -10.83
C SER A 283 -11.81 -4.91 -10.47
N GLY A 284 -11.57 -5.03 -9.19
CA GLY A 284 -10.41 -5.77 -8.69
C GLY A 284 -10.52 -6.05 -7.22
N GLN A 285 -9.61 -6.81 -6.71
CA GLN A 285 -9.49 -7.07 -5.30
C GLN A 285 -8.92 -5.84 -4.59
N ARG A 286 -9.48 -5.49 -3.43
CA ARG A 286 -8.93 -4.49 -2.52
C ARG A 286 -8.58 -5.16 -1.19
N TYR A 287 -7.35 -5.00 -0.73
CA TYR A 287 -6.87 -5.72 0.44
C TYR A 287 -5.78 -4.98 1.19
N THR A 288 -5.67 -5.28 2.49
CA THR A 288 -4.53 -4.87 3.31
C THR A 288 -3.28 -5.60 2.83
N ALA A 289 -2.27 -4.84 2.44
CA ALA A 289 -1.02 -5.37 1.90
C ALA A 289 0.09 -5.43 2.97
N ASP A 290 1.12 -6.21 2.69
CA ASP A 290 2.33 -6.19 3.49
C ASP A 290 3.03 -4.82 3.39
N ARG A 291 3.70 -4.40 4.46
CA ARG A 291 4.37 -3.09 4.51
C ARG A 291 5.45 -2.91 3.45
N ALA A 292 6.10 -3.99 3.04
CA ALA A 292 7.09 -3.98 1.97
C ALA A 292 6.51 -3.51 0.62
N THR A 293 5.19 -3.60 0.45
CA THR A 293 4.48 -3.12 -0.74
C THR A 293 4.72 -1.64 -1.02
N MET A 294 4.84 -0.81 0.03
CA MET A 294 5.11 0.63 -0.15
C MET A 294 6.48 0.92 -0.74
N SER A 295 7.39 -0.03 -0.68
CA SER A 295 8.69 0.02 -1.36
C SER A 295 8.69 -0.69 -2.72
N MET A 296 7.53 -1.17 -3.18
CA MET A 296 7.36 -1.92 -4.44
C MET A 296 8.29 -3.14 -4.56
N SER A 297 8.59 -3.78 -3.43
CA SER A 297 9.64 -4.82 -3.35
C SER A 297 9.10 -6.24 -3.16
N ASN A 298 7.78 -6.44 -3.16
CA ASN A 298 7.17 -7.73 -2.78
C ASN A 298 5.94 -8.12 -3.60
N ASP A 299 5.86 -7.76 -4.86
CA ASP A 299 4.78 -8.12 -5.79
C ASP A 299 3.37 -7.83 -5.24
N PHE A 300 3.21 -6.78 -4.44
CA PHE A 300 1.95 -6.37 -3.83
C PHE A 300 1.27 -7.47 -2.99
N GLN A 301 2.07 -8.20 -2.23
CA GLN A 301 1.57 -9.30 -1.41
C GLN A 301 0.58 -8.84 -0.35
N LYS A 302 -0.46 -9.66 -0.18
CA LYS A 302 -1.46 -9.48 0.85
C LYS A 302 -0.86 -9.74 2.24
N ALA A 303 -1.20 -8.90 3.21
CA ALA A 303 -0.83 -9.15 4.60
C ALA A 303 -1.71 -10.25 5.22
N GLU A 304 -1.22 -10.85 6.27
CA GLU A 304 -2.02 -11.75 7.11
C GLU A 304 -2.82 -10.92 8.13
N LYS A 305 -4.12 -11.24 8.27
CA LYS A 305 -4.99 -10.62 9.27
C LYS A 305 -4.54 -10.91 10.70
N ASN A 306 -4.12 -12.16 10.94
CA ASN A 306 -3.61 -12.62 12.23
C ASN A 306 -2.22 -13.23 12.01
N LYS A 307 -1.21 -12.64 12.62
CA LYS A 307 0.15 -13.20 12.64
C LYS A 307 0.36 -13.90 13.97
N GLU A 308 0.68 -15.19 13.93
CA GLU A 308 0.85 -16.01 15.11
C GLU A 308 2.27 -16.55 15.18
N PHE A 309 2.85 -16.47 16.36
CA PHE A 309 4.19 -16.97 16.62
C PHE A 309 4.19 -17.83 17.87
N TYR A 310 4.91 -18.93 17.84
CA TYR A 310 5.12 -19.82 18.94
C TYR A 310 6.61 -19.86 19.24
N SER A 311 6.97 -19.73 20.50
CA SER A 311 8.34 -19.79 20.96
C SER A 311 8.46 -20.84 22.06
N LEU A 312 9.47 -21.70 21.98
CA LEU A 312 9.86 -22.63 23.02
C LEU A 312 11.34 -22.43 23.30
N PHE A 313 11.65 -22.13 24.56
CA PHE A 313 13.01 -21.98 25.03
C PHE A 313 13.30 -23.00 26.16
N MET A 314 14.47 -23.63 26.12
CA MET A 314 14.94 -24.54 27.17
C MET A 314 16.36 -24.17 27.53
N SER A 315 16.63 -24.10 28.84
CA SER A 315 17.95 -23.84 29.37
C SER A 315 18.26 -24.74 30.54
N LYS A 316 19.43 -25.36 30.51
CA LYS A 316 19.94 -26.18 31.61
C LYS A 316 21.42 -25.86 31.86
N PRO A 317 21.81 -25.39 33.04
CA PRO A 317 23.23 -25.26 33.40
C PRO A 317 23.87 -26.65 33.52
N PHE A 318 25.04 -26.84 32.91
CA PHE A 318 25.86 -28.03 33.08
C PHE A 318 27.10 -27.68 33.88
N GLY A 319 27.43 -28.52 34.88
CA GLY A 319 28.69 -28.43 35.58
C GLY A 319 28.74 -27.44 36.76
N ALA A 320 27.62 -27.04 37.32
CA ALA A 320 27.58 -26.38 38.64
C ALA A 320 27.11 -27.44 39.65
N GLU A 321 28.05 -28.11 40.30
CA GLU A 321 27.85 -28.72 41.61
C GLU A 321 28.14 -27.70 42.72
#